data_3b0c46368b23fe7794f066ed105d4931
#
_entry.id   3b0c46368b23fe7794f066ed105d4931
#
_cell.length_a   1.000
_cell.length_b   1.000
_cell.length_c   1.000
_cell.angle_alpha   90.00
_cell.angle_beta   90.00
_cell.angle_gamma   90.00
#
_symmetry.space_group_name_H-M   'P 1'
#
loop_
_entity.id
_entity.type
_entity.pdbx_description
1 polymer ?
#
loop_
_entity_poly.entity_id
_entity_poly.type
_entity_poly.pdbx_seq_one_letter_code
_entity_poly.pdbx_strand_id
1 'polypeptide(L)'
;SSGTPKAILHDVERVASKFLKPRKSWRMLLMLLIDHFGGINTLLACLFDGGVGICVDNRSPEAVCRAVSDGRAELLPTTPTFLGVLIGSGLWGKYDLSSIRLITFGAEPMPPATLRRVREVFPNAALKQTYGLSELGVLRSSSPDPESLWIRIGGDGFETRVIDGELHV
;
A
#
# COMPACT_ATOMS: atom_id res chain seq x y z
N SER A 1 -8.12 -17.88 0.42
CA SER A 1 -7.11 -18.90 0.12
C SER A 1 -7.74 -20.27 0.29
N SER A 2 -7.44 -21.19 -0.61
CA SER A 2 -8.00 -22.55 -0.64
C SER A 2 -7.34 -23.51 0.35
N GLY A 3 -6.53 -23.02 1.28
CA GLY A 3 -5.88 -23.80 2.33
C GLY A 3 -4.57 -24.51 1.95
N THR A 4 -4.33 -24.77 0.67
CA THR A 4 -3.06 -25.37 0.22
C THR A 4 -2.13 -24.27 -0.26
N PRO A 5 -0.92 -24.12 0.32
CA PRO A 5 0.06 -23.16 -0.14
C PRO A 5 0.42 -23.38 -1.61
N LYS A 6 0.48 -22.31 -2.39
CA LYS A 6 0.89 -22.34 -3.80
C LYS A 6 2.22 -21.59 -3.95
N ALA A 7 3.16 -22.20 -4.63
CA ALA A 7 4.40 -21.53 -5.02
C ALA A 7 4.19 -20.77 -6.32
N ILE A 8 4.64 -19.52 -6.36
CA ILE A 8 4.59 -18.67 -7.56
C ILE A 8 6.01 -18.33 -7.95
N LEU A 9 6.38 -18.69 -9.18
CA LEU A 9 7.69 -18.38 -9.73
C LEU A 9 7.67 -16.99 -10.35
N HIS A 10 8.58 -16.13 -9.93
CA HIS A 10 8.78 -14.81 -10.50
C HIS A 10 10.12 -14.70 -11.20
N ASP A 11 10.14 -13.99 -12.32
CA ASP A 11 11.35 -13.50 -12.93
C ASP A 11 11.86 -12.28 -12.13
N VAL A 12 13.03 -12.45 -11.52
CA VAL A 12 13.66 -11.41 -10.68
C VAL A 12 13.98 -10.15 -11.48
N GLU A 13 14.42 -10.27 -12.73
CA GLU A 13 14.73 -9.12 -13.57
C GLU A 13 13.47 -8.32 -13.87
N ARG A 14 12.37 -9.00 -14.16
CA ARG A 14 11.06 -8.38 -14.39
C ARG A 14 10.55 -7.70 -13.12
N VAL A 15 10.68 -8.33 -11.96
CA VAL A 15 10.28 -7.72 -10.67
C VAL A 15 11.13 -6.49 -10.37
N ALA A 16 12.45 -6.57 -10.58
CA ALA A 16 13.37 -5.47 -10.30
C ALA A 16 13.22 -4.30 -11.28
N SER A 17 12.92 -4.58 -12.55
CA SER A 17 12.87 -3.56 -13.62
C SER A 17 12.00 -2.36 -13.31
N LYS A 18 10.89 -2.55 -12.59
CA LYS A 18 9.99 -1.45 -12.19
C LYS A 18 10.61 -0.48 -11.18
N PHE A 19 11.69 -0.88 -10.50
CA PHE A 19 12.38 -0.07 -9.50
C PHE A 19 13.63 0.62 -10.05
N LEU A 20 14.06 0.31 -11.27
CA LEU A 20 15.26 0.88 -11.86
C LEU A 20 15.12 2.35 -12.24
N LYS A 21 13.89 2.85 -12.42
CA LYS A 21 13.65 4.28 -12.67
C LYS A 21 13.66 5.02 -11.34
N PRO A 22 14.49 6.05 -11.17
CA PRO A 22 14.53 6.85 -9.95
C PRO A 22 13.15 7.38 -9.58
N ARG A 23 12.77 7.23 -8.32
CA ARG A 23 11.53 7.75 -7.75
C ARG A 23 11.85 8.54 -6.48
N LYS A 24 10.85 9.19 -5.93
CA LYS A 24 11.00 9.90 -4.67
C LYS A 24 11.39 8.92 -3.56
N SER A 25 12.45 9.24 -2.85
CA SER A 25 12.80 8.58 -1.60
C SER A 25 11.80 8.93 -0.50
N TRP A 26 11.37 7.93 0.26
CA TRP A 26 10.40 8.06 1.35
C TRP A 26 10.92 7.47 2.64
N ARG A 27 10.46 8.01 3.76
CA ARG A 27 10.50 7.32 5.05
C ARG A 27 9.27 6.41 5.11
N MET A 28 9.46 5.12 4.84
CA MET A 28 8.36 4.15 4.64
C MET A 28 8.14 3.31 5.88
N LEU A 29 6.89 3.15 6.31
CA LEU A 29 6.56 2.19 7.33
C LEU A 29 6.54 0.77 6.73
N LEU A 30 7.39 -0.11 7.24
CA LEU A 30 7.50 -1.52 6.81
C LEU A 30 6.62 -2.40 7.71
N MET A 31 5.31 -2.35 7.49
CA MET A 31 4.33 -3.10 8.28
C MET A 31 3.68 -4.26 7.51
N LEU A 32 3.76 -4.25 6.18
CA LEU A 32 3.22 -5.35 5.38
C LEU A 32 4.13 -6.57 5.48
N LEU A 33 3.51 -7.76 5.52
CA LEU A 33 4.24 -9.03 5.59
C LEU A 33 5.05 -9.26 4.31
N ILE A 34 6.30 -9.71 4.47
CA ILE A 34 7.19 -10.04 3.36
C ILE A 34 6.88 -11.40 2.72
N ASP A 35 6.00 -12.19 3.30
CA ASP A 35 5.43 -13.40 2.69
C ASP A 35 4.32 -13.08 1.67
N HIS A 36 3.90 -11.83 1.60
CA HIS A 36 3.01 -11.29 0.58
C HIS A 36 3.74 -10.36 -0.37
N PHE A 37 3.36 -10.37 -1.64
CA PHE A 37 4.02 -9.54 -2.65
C PHE A 37 3.98 -8.03 -2.34
N GLY A 38 2.94 -7.55 -1.63
CA GLY A 38 2.85 -6.16 -1.18
C GLY A 38 3.98 -5.75 -0.24
N GLY A 39 4.37 -6.64 0.69
CA GLY A 39 5.49 -6.41 1.61
C GLY A 39 6.83 -6.42 0.87
N ILE A 40 7.06 -7.43 0.01
CA ILE A 40 8.25 -7.50 -0.86
C ILE A 40 8.36 -6.23 -1.70
N ASN A 41 7.26 -5.83 -2.35
CA ASN A 41 7.24 -4.62 -3.19
C ASN A 41 7.58 -3.36 -2.40
N THR A 42 7.10 -3.22 -1.16
CA THR A 42 7.40 -2.06 -0.31
C THR A 42 8.86 -2.06 0.11
N LEU A 43 9.41 -3.22 0.50
CA LEU A 43 10.81 -3.35 0.85
C LEU A 43 11.74 -3.02 -0.33
N LEU A 44 11.46 -3.59 -1.50
CA LEU A 44 12.22 -3.29 -2.71
C LEU A 44 12.13 -1.81 -3.11
N ALA A 45 10.94 -1.21 -3.02
CA ALA A 45 10.78 0.23 -3.25
C ALA A 45 11.66 1.04 -2.28
N CYS A 46 11.66 0.70 -0.99
CA CYS A 46 12.50 1.37 0.00
C CYS A 46 13.99 1.29 -0.35
N LEU A 47 14.46 0.11 -0.72
CA LEU A 47 15.87 -0.13 -1.05
C LEU A 47 16.30 0.59 -2.33
N PHE A 48 15.54 0.41 -3.41
CA PHE A 48 15.90 0.96 -4.73
C PHE A 48 15.73 2.49 -4.81
N ASP A 49 14.76 3.05 -4.08
CA ASP A 49 14.55 4.50 -4.06
C ASP A 49 15.44 5.21 -3.02
N GLY A 50 16.34 4.49 -2.32
CA GLY A 50 17.21 5.04 -1.28
C GLY A 50 16.41 5.57 -0.08
N GLY A 51 15.31 4.92 0.25
CA GLY A 51 14.42 5.32 1.34
C GLY A 51 14.91 4.89 2.72
N VAL A 52 14.16 5.31 3.73
CA VAL A 52 14.36 4.87 5.13
C VAL A 52 13.21 3.94 5.50
N GLY A 53 13.53 2.69 5.82
CA GLY A 53 12.56 1.72 6.32
C GLY A 53 12.35 1.87 7.82
N ILE A 54 11.12 2.10 8.24
CA ILE A 54 10.72 2.17 9.65
C ILE A 54 9.99 0.87 9.97
N CYS A 55 10.60 0.04 10.81
CA CYS A 55 10.02 -1.23 11.24
C CYS A 55 9.04 -1.03 12.39
N VAL A 56 8.11 -1.95 12.52
CA VAL A 56 7.16 -2.02 13.64
C VAL A 56 7.38 -3.30 14.45
N ASP A 57 7.25 -3.21 15.76
CA ASP A 57 7.38 -4.37 16.64
C ASP A 57 6.24 -5.37 16.43
N ASN A 58 5.05 -4.84 16.18
CA ASN A 58 3.85 -5.59 15.84
C ASN A 58 2.89 -4.69 15.06
N ARG A 59 1.79 -5.27 14.54
CA ARG A 59 0.81 -4.56 13.71
C ARG A 59 -0.42 -4.08 14.49
N SER A 60 -0.29 -3.83 15.80
CA SER A 60 -1.35 -3.16 16.52
C SER A 60 -1.45 -1.68 16.12
N PRO A 61 -2.62 -1.06 16.19
CA PRO A 61 -2.77 0.38 15.94
C PRO A 61 -1.80 1.23 16.75
N GLU A 62 -1.56 0.84 18.01
CA GLU A 62 -0.64 1.57 18.89
C GLU A 62 0.81 1.50 18.42
N ALA A 63 1.31 0.30 18.10
CA ALA A 63 2.68 0.13 17.61
C ALA A 63 2.90 0.88 16.30
N VAL A 64 1.92 0.86 15.41
CA VAL A 64 1.96 1.60 14.13
C VAL A 64 1.95 3.10 14.37
N CYS A 65 1.06 3.64 15.21
CA CYS A 65 1.05 5.08 15.52
C CYS A 65 2.36 5.54 16.15
N ARG A 66 2.90 4.75 17.08
CA ARG A 66 4.20 5.03 17.70
C ARG A 66 5.33 5.03 16.67
N ALA A 67 5.42 4.01 15.83
CA ALA A 67 6.46 3.92 14.82
C ALA A 67 6.37 5.06 13.79
N VAL A 68 5.15 5.49 13.42
CA VAL A 68 4.95 6.67 12.55
C VAL A 68 5.44 7.94 13.24
N SER A 69 5.05 8.15 14.50
CA SER A 69 5.41 9.33 15.28
C SER A 69 6.92 9.42 15.48
N ASP A 70 7.53 8.36 16.05
CA ASP A 70 8.96 8.33 16.42
C ASP A 70 9.85 8.32 15.16
N GLY A 71 9.48 7.52 14.16
CA GLY A 71 10.21 7.40 12.92
C GLY A 71 9.95 8.50 11.90
N ARG A 72 8.96 9.39 12.15
CA ARG A 72 8.52 10.41 11.20
C ARG A 72 8.20 9.82 9.83
N ALA A 73 7.42 8.72 9.80
CA ALA A 73 7.06 8.05 8.56
C ALA A 73 6.26 8.98 7.64
N GLU A 74 6.62 8.99 6.37
CA GLU A 74 5.95 9.79 5.33
C GLU A 74 5.01 8.96 4.46
N LEU A 75 5.31 7.66 4.31
CA LEU A 75 4.53 6.71 3.52
C LEU A 75 4.03 5.57 4.39
N LEU A 76 2.71 5.37 4.38
CA LEU A 76 2.00 4.30 5.08
C LEU A 76 1.38 3.33 4.06
N PRO A 77 2.06 2.22 3.72
CA PRO A 77 1.46 1.12 2.95
C PRO A 77 0.57 0.29 3.88
N THR A 78 -0.68 0.05 3.47
CA THR A 78 -1.65 -0.57 4.38
C THR A 78 -2.79 -1.27 3.65
N THR A 79 -3.80 -1.73 4.38
CA THR A 79 -5.06 -2.25 3.87
C THR A 79 -6.25 -1.41 4.35
N PRO A 80 -7.36 -1.38 3.60
CA PRO A 80 -8.61 -0.76 4.06
C PRO A 80 -9.08 -1.23 5.43
N THR A 81 -9.01 -2.53 5.68
CA THR A 81 -9.37 -3.11 7.00
C THR A 81 -8.51 -2.54 8.11
N PHE A 82 -7.17 -2.47 7.93
CA PHE A 82 -6.31 -1.90 8.95
C PHE A 82 -6.58 -0.42 9.18
N LEU A 83 -6.84 0.36 8.12
CA LEU A 83 -7.23 1.77 8.27
C LEU A 83 -8.51 1.92 9.10
N GLY A 84 -9.50 1.05 8.88
CA GLY A 84 -10.72 1.02 9.69
C GLY A 84 -10.43 0.75 11.18
N VAL A 85 -9.56 -0.23 11.47
CA VAL A 85 -9.15 -0.57 12.84
C VAL A 85 -8.36 0.58 13.48
N LEU A 86 -7.41 1.19 12.74
CA LEU A 86 -6.61 2.32 13.22
C LEU A 86 -7.51 3.52 13.60
N ILE A 87 -8.44 3.87 12.71
CA ILE A 87 -9.38 4.98 12.95
C ILE A 87 -10.31 4.66 14.12
N GLY A 88 -10.87 3.44 14.14
CA GLY A 88 -11.78 2.99 15.20
C GLY A 88 -11.13 2.94 16.59
N SER A 89 -9.81 2.74 16.65
CA SER A 89 -9.07 2.74 17.91
C SER A 89 -8.98 4.11 18.59
N GLY A 90 -9.13 5.20 17.85
CA GLY A 90 -8.93 6.58 18.34
C GLY A 90 -7.48 6.92 18.73
N LEU A 91 -6.55 5.98 18.59
CA LEU A 91 -5.15 6.19 19.00
C LEU A 91 -4.42 7.22 18.13
N TRP A 92 -4.88 7.42 16.88
CA TRP A 92 -4.36 8.46 15.99
C TRP A 92 -4.39 9.86 16.60
N GLY A 93 -5.29 10.15 17.54
CA GLY A 93 -5.35 11.43 18.27
C GLY A 93 -4.32 11.57 19.40
N LYS A 94 -3.61 10.48 19.75
CA LYS A 94 -2.60 10.46 20.83
C LYS A 94 -1.17 10.55 20.33
N TYR A 95 -0.94 10.41 19.02
CA TYR A 95 0.38 10.38 18.41
C TYR A 95 0.49 11.42 17.30
N ASP A 96 1.67 11.95 17.06
CA ASP A 96 1.92 12.86 15.93
C ASP A 96 2.06 12.08 14.63
N LEU A 97 0.97 12.02 13.87
CA LEU A 97 0.92 11.38 12.55
C LEU A 97 1.05 12.40 11.40
N SER A 98 1.37 13.65 11.70
CA SER A 98 1.42 14.74 10.72
C SER A 98 2.52 14.60 9.67
N SER A 99 3.48 13.69 9.87
CA SER A 99 4.52 13.37 8.90
C SER A 99 4.00 12.59 7.69
N ILE A 100 2.87 11.90 7.80
CA ILE A 100 2.29 11.10 6.71
C ILE A 100 1.91 12.01 5.53
N ARG A 101 2.45 11.70 4.35
CA ARG A 101 2.21 12.40 3.08
C ARG A 101 1.52 11.53 2.05
N LEU A 102 1.68 10.21 2.16
CA LEU A 102 1.10 9.25 1.23
C LEU A 102 0.63 8.01 1.99
N ILE A 103 -0.62 7.64 1.78
CA ILE A 103 -1.17 6.37 2.23
C ILE A 103 -1.47 5.54 0.97
N THR A 104 -0.82 4.39 0.85
CA THR A 104 -1.15 3.42 -0.21
C THR A 104 -1.96 2.29 0.39
N PHE A 105 -3.06 1.91 -0.26
CA PHE A 105 -3.93 0.84 0.21
C PHE A 105 -4.40 -0.04 -0.94
N GLY A 106 -4.62 -1.32 -0.66
CA GLY A 106 -5.04 -2.30 -1.67
C GLY A 106 -5.37 -3.65 -1.05
N ALA A 107 -5.38 -4.68 -1.87
CA ALA A 107 -5.70 -6.07 -1.57
C ALA A 107 -7.19 -6.34 -1.25
N GLU A 108 -7.96 -5.33 -0.92
CA GLU A 108 -9.39 -5.44 -0.59
C GLU A 108 -10.15 -4.16 -0.96
N PRO A 109 -11.48 -4.21 -1.13
CA PRO A 109 -12.27 -3.02 -1.40
C PRO A 109 -12.23 -2.01 -0.25
N MET A 110 -12.12 -0.72 -0.57
CA MET A 110 -12.19 0.36 0.41
C MET A 110 -13.65 0.75 0.67
N PRO A 111 -14.17 0.59 1.90
CA PRO A 111 -15.50 1.09 2.22
C PRO A 111 -15.56 2.62 2.12
N PRO A 112 -16.58 3.21 1.47
CA PRO A 112 -16.69 4.67 1.34
C PRO A 112 -16.68 5.42 2.66
N ALA A 113 -17.27 4.82 3.72
CA ALA A 113 -17.24 5.40 5.06
C ALA A 113 -15.82 5.46 5.62
N THR A 114 -15.03 4.40 5.45
CA THR A 114 -13.62 4.36 5.87
C THR A 114 -12.81 5.40 5.11
N LEU A 115 -13.01 5.52 3.79
CA LEU A 115 -12.31 6.51 2.97
C LEU A 115 -12.54 7.94 3.48
N ARG A 116 -13.81 8.31 3.78
CA ARG A 116 -14.13 9.62 4.34
C ARG A 116 -13.41 9.87 5.66
N ARG A 117 -13.44 8.90 6.57
CA ARG A 117 -12.78 9.01 7.88
C ARG A 117 -11.25 9.10 7.75
N VAL A 118 -10.64 8.36 6.81
CA VAL A 118 -9.20 8.47 6.53
C VAL A 118 -8.83 9.90 6.15
N ARG A 119 -9.62 10.56 5.32
CA ARG A 119 -9.38 11.95 4.91
C ARG A 119 -9.50 12.95 6.04
N GLU A 120 -10.45 12.73 6.95
CA GLU A 120 -10.60 13.55 8.15
C GLU A 120 -9.38 13.43 9.07
N VAL A 121 -8.88 12.21 9.26
CA VAL A 121 -7.74 11.91 10.13
C VAL A 121 -6.39 12.31 9.49
N PHE A 122 -6.27 12.16 8.17
CA PHE A 122 -5.05 12.44 7.41
C PHE A 122 -5.29 13.48 6.30
N PRO A 123 -5.69 14.72 6.64
CA PRO A 123 -6.10 15.71 5.63
C PRO A 123 -4.97 16.12 4.68
N ASN A 124 -3.72 15.95 5.07
CA ASN A 124 -2.54 16.32 4.30
C ASN A 124 -1.91 15.13 3.54
N ALA A 125 -2.49 13.94 3.66
CA ALA A 125 -1.99 12.75 3.00
C ALA A 125 -2.68 12.50 1.66
N ALA A 126 -1.90 12.30 0.61
CA ALA A 126 -2.44 11.76 -0.64
C ALA A 126 -2.85 10.28 -0.42
N LEU A 127 -3.97 9.90 -0.98
CA LEU A 127 -4.45 8.52 -0.94
C LEU A 127 -4.25 7.88 -2.31
N LYS A 128 -3.66 6.70 -2.34
CA LYS A 128 -3.42 5.95 -3.57
C LYS A 128 -3.86 4.51 -3.42
N GLN A 129 -4.87 4.15 -4.18
CA GLN A 129 -5.28 2.76 -4.28
C GLN A 129 -4.31 1.98 -5.17
N THR A 130 -3.91 0.80 -4.72
CA THR A 130 -3.04 -0.12 -5.43
C THR A 130 -3.80 -1.39 -5.79
N TYR A 131 -3.43 -2.01 -6.89
CA TYR A 131 -3.95 -3.30 -7.30
C TYR A 131 -2.76 -4.23 -7.59
N GLY A 132 -2.89 -5.48 -7.19
CA GLY A 132 -1.89 -6.48 -7.45
C GLY A 132 -2.36 -7.87 -7.08
N LEU A 133 -1.73 -8.84 -7.72
CA LEU A 133 -1.89 -10.26 -7.45
C LEU A 133 -0.50 -10.84 -7.15
N SER A 134 -0.45 -11.92 -6.39
CA SER A 134 0.82 -12.58 -6.12
C SER A 134 1.50 -13.02 -7.41
N GLU A 135 0.71 -13.39 -8.42
CA GLU A 135 1.17 -13.86 -9.74
C GLU A 135 1.73 -12.74 -10.63
N LEU A 136 1.22 -11.52 -10.47
CA LEU A 136 1.58 -10.39 -11.34
C LEU A 136 2.40 -9.32 -10.62
N GLY A 137 2.42 -9.38 -9.30
CA GLY A 137 2.94 -8.31 -8.47
C GLY A 137 2.01 -7.11 -8.36
N VAL A 138 2.51 -6.00 -7.85
CA VAL A 138 1.75 -4.75 -7.76
C VAL A 138 1.80 -4.02 -9.10
N LEU A 139 0.67 -3.88 -9.75
CA LEU A 139 0.54 -3.23 -11.05
C LEU A 139 0.47 -1.70 -10.90
N ARG A 140 0.77 -0.99 -11.99
CA ARG A 140 0.51 0.44 -12.04
C ARG A 140 -0.99 0.68 -11.97
N SER A 141 -1.37 1.60 -11.09
CA SER A 141 -2.75 2.06 -10.98
C SER A 141 -2.79 3.58 -11.00
N SER A 142 -3.83 4.12 -11.62
CA SER A 142 -4.13 5.55 -11.60
C SER A 142 -5.62 5.75 -11.32
N SER A 143 -5.96 6.78 -10.57
CA SER A 143 -7.34 7.20 -10.38
C SER A 143 -7.59 8.47 -11.18
N PRO A 144 -8.73 8.60 -11.85
CA PRO A 144 -9.11 9.83 -12.54
C PRO A 144 -9.40 10.98 -11.56
N ASP A 145 -9.77 10.63 -10.34
CA ASP A 145 -10.14 11.55 -9.27
C ASP A 145 -9.60 11.02 -7.93
N PRO A 146 -8.91 11.84 -7.12
CA PRO A 146 -8.46 11.47 -5.78
C PRO A 146 -9.59 11.00 -4.86
N GLU A 147 -10.82 11.39 -5.13
CA GLU A 147 -12.02 11.01 -4.38
C GLU A 147 -12.63 9.68 -4.87
N SER A 148 -12.26 9.24 -6.06
CA SER A 148 -12.81 8.05 -6.68
C SER A 148 -12.15 6.78 -6.14
N LEU A 149 -12.96 5.75 -5.94
CA LEU A 149 -12.51 4.38 -5.73
C LEU A 149 -12.28 3.63 -7.05
N TRP A 150 -12.59 4.27 -8.19
CA TRP A 150 -12.31 3.71 -9.51
C TRP A 150 -10.85 3.92 -9.85
N ILE A 151 -10.20 2.85 -10.27
CA ILE A 151 -8.82 2.88 -10.73
C ILE A 151 -8.72 2.29 -12.13
N ARG A 152 -7.84 2.87 -12.92
CA ARG A 152 -7.35 2.25 -14.14
C ARG A 152 -6.12 1.43 -13.78
N ILE A 153 -6.12 0.18 -14.17
CA ILE A 153 -5.00 -0.75 -14.00
C ILE A 153 -4.34 -0.93 -15.37
N GLY A 154 -3.03 -0.97 -15.40
CA GLY A 154 -2.27 -1.20 -16.62
C GLY A 154 -0.89 -0.57 -16.55
N GLY A 155 -0.18 -0.60 -17.64
CA GLY A 155 1.18 -0.09 -17.79
C GLY A 155 1.93 -0.88 -18.85
N ASP A 156 3.19 -0.55 -19.06
CA ASP A 156 4.02 -1.22 -20.05
C ASP A 156 4.05 -2.74 -19.82
N GLY A 157 3.61 -3.51 -20.81
CA GLY A 157 3.58 -4.97 -20.77
C GLY A 157 2.33 -5.63 -20.18
N PHE A 158 1.27 -4.84 -19.86
CA PHE A 158 -0.01 -5.37 -19.41
C PHE A 158 -1.17 -4.80 -20.23
N GLU A 159 -2.04 -5.69 -20.67
CA GLU A 159 -3.35 -5.34 -21.20
C GLU A 159 -4.43 -5.79 -20.23
N THR A 160 -5.48 -5.00 -20.09
CA THR A 160 -6.60 -5.36 -19.22
C THR A 160 -7.90 -5.37 -20.01
N ARG A 161 -8.72 -6.38 -19.79
CA ARG A 161 -10.07 -6.50 -20.37
C ARG A 161 -11.05 -6.97 -19.31
N VAL A 162 -12.29 -6.53 -19.43
CA VAL A 162 -13.40 -7.08 -18.64
C VAL A 162 -14.20 -8.01 -19.56
N ILE A 163 -14.28 -9.28 -19.21
CA ILE A 163 -15.00 -10.31 -19.94
C ILE A 163 -15.97 -10.95 -18.95
N ASP A 164 -17.25 -10.92 -19.25
CA ASP A 164 -18.33 -11.47 -18.41
C ASP A 164 -18.29 -10.98 -16.94
N GLY A 165 -17.87 -9.73 -16.73
CA GLY A 165 -17.75 -9.12 -15.41
C GLY A 165 -16.45 -9.46 -14.66
N GLU A 166 -15.56 -10.25 -15.23
CA GLU A 166 -14.26 -10.60 -14.68
C GLU A 166 -13.13 -9.77 -15.30
N LEU A 167 -12.18 -9.34 -14.47
CA LEU A 167 -11.00 -8.63 -14.92
C LEU A 167 -9.93 -9.62 -15.38
N HIS A 168 -9.59 -9.57 -16.65
CA HIS A 168 -8.46 -10.28 -17.26
C HIS A 168 -7.27 -9.33 -17.40
N VAL A 169 -6.08 -9.79 -17.02
CA VAL A 169 -4.81 -9.05 -17.07
C VAL A 169 -3.77 -9.86 -17.84
#